data_a47af4bae524352f52776f3e1cc4647c
#
_entry.id   a47af4bae524352f52776f3e1cc4647c
#
_cell.length_a   1.000
_cell.length_b   1.000
_cell.length_c   1.000
_cell.angle_alpha   90.00
_cell.angle_beta   90.00
_cell.angle_gamma   90.00
#
_symmetry.space_group_name_H-M   'P 1'
#
loop_
_entity.id
_entity.type
_entity.pdbx_description
1 polymer ?
#
loop_
_entity_poly.entity_id
_entity_poly.type
_entity_poly.pdbx_seq_one_letter_code
_entity_poly.pdbx_strand_id
1 'polypeptide(L)'
;MPTRYIGDGYWEIASRQMSIVTRSEQQRFKDAKITVIGCGGIGGETIEMLARMGVGELVLVDEDVFDWSNLNRQTFATVNDIGLEKSEIAKQKVESINPYVKVSNFTKHVDLTNVDELIRDSDIVIDALDNITTRVIVSRKAREYKIPFIHGAIHGTLGQVTVFLSNTKSYEEMFNLPSLGKELSDETLSDLKGISSGTPPALGPTPNLIGCLEATEAFKIITGMGKVTVAPKILTFDLLNFGSFEIEEL
;
A
#
# COMPACT_ATOMS: atom_id res chain seq x y z
N MET A 1 -21.04 -20.26 -0.03
CA MET A 1 -19.66 -20.73 -0.26
C MET A 1 -19.69 -22.10 -0.89
N PRO A 2 -18.89 -22.39 -1.93
CA PRO A 2 -18.83 -23.75 -2.45
C PRO A 2 -18.16 -24.66 -1.41
N THR A 3 -18.90 -25.67 -0.98
CA THR A 3 -18.54 -26.65 0.05
C THR A 3 -17.48 -27.67 -0.42
N ARG A 4 -16.48 -27.25 -1.22
CA ARG A 4 -15.54 -28.16 -1.87
C ARG A 4 -14.26 -28.48 -1.09
N TYR A 5 -14.00 -27.80 0.03
CA TYR A 5 -12.77 -28.01 0.79
C TYR A 5 -13.07 -28.61 2.17
N ILE A 6 -12.68 -29.85 2.39
CA ILE A 6 -12.72 -30.56 3.67
C ILE A 6 -11.39 -30.39 4.44
N GLY A 7 -10.54 -29.46 4.03
CA GLY A 7 -9.24 -29.16 4.62
C GLY A 7 -9.12 -27.73 5.15
N ASP A 8 -7.96 -27.41 5.73
CA ASP A 8 -7.62 -26.02 6.05
C ASP A 8 -7.22 -25.29 4.73
N GLY A 9 -8.24 -24.79 4.03
CA GLY A 9 -8.08 -24.18 2.71
C GLY A 9 -7.12 -22.99 2.67
N TYR A 10 -6.84 -22.35 3.81
CA TYR A 10 -5.79 -21.33 3.89
C TYR A 10 -4.42 -21.87 3.47
N TRP A 11 -4.02 -23.04 4.01
CA TRP A 11 -2.73 -23.64 3.71
C TRP A 11 -2.66 -24.20 2.27
N GLU A 12 -3.79 -24.52 1.68
CA GLU A 12 -3.86 -24.89 0.26
C GLU A 12 -3.63 -23.70 -0.64
N ILE A 13 -4.21 -22.54 -0.33
CA ILE A 13 -3.94 -21.27 -1.05
C ILE A 13 -2.44 -20.93 -0.96
N ALA A 14 -1.85 -21.03 0.23
CA ALA A 14 -0.44 -20.73 0.45
C ALA A 14 0.53 -21.82 -0.06
N SER A 15 0.04 -23.00 -0.49
CA SER A 15 0.87 -24.19 -0.73
C SER A 15 2.05 -23.98 -1.67
N ARG A 16 1.88 -23.19 -2.74
CA ARG A 16 2.94 -22.93 -3.73
C ARG A 16 4.11 -22.11 -3.18
N GLN A 17 3.90 -21.31 -2.14
CA GLN A 17 4.97 -20.52 -1.50
C GLN A 17 5.63 -21.25 -0.32
N MET A 18 5.04 -22.36 0.17
CA MET A 18 5.58 -23.11 1.32
C MET A 18 6.93 -23.80 1.08
N SER A 19 7.41 -23.87 -0.16
CA SER A 19 8.78 -24.29 -0.48
C SER A 19 9.81 -23.17 -0.31
N ILE A 20 9.36 -21.92 -0.20
CA ILE A 20 10.19 -20.72 -0.04
C ILE A 20 10.09 -20.20 1.39
N VAL A 21 8.93 -20.35 2.02
CA VAL A 21 8.54 -19.79 3.31
C VAL A 21 8.30 -20.93 4.30
N THR A 22 8.81 -20.81 5.50
CA THR A 22 8.51 -21.78 6.58
C THR A 22 7.07 -21.60 7.08
N ARG A 23 6.53 -22.66 7.73
CA ARG A 23 5.18 -22.58 8.31
C ARG A 23 5.07 -21.48 9.37
N SER A 24 6.10 -21.23 10.16
CA SER A 24 6.09 -20.16 11.17
C SER A 24 6.15 -18.76 10.57
N GLU A 25 6.86 -18.56 9.47
CA GLU A 25 6.88 -17.30 8.73
C GLU A 25 5.52 -17.03 8.10
N GLN A 26 4.92 -18.03 7.43
CA GLN A 26 3.57 -17.91 6.88
C GLN A 26 2.53 -17.67 7.97
N GLN A 27 2.69 -18.29 9.15
CA GLN A 27 1.77 -18.04 10.26
C GLN A 27 1.84 -16.59 10.75
N ARG A 28 3.04 -15.99 10.86
CA ARG A 28 3.18 -14.56 11.18
C ARG A 28 2.43 -13.68 10.17
N PHE A 29 2.52 -14.01 8.88
CA PHE A 29 1.82 -13.27 7.84
C PHE A 29 0.29 -13.46 7.90
N LYS A 30 -0.16 -14.68 8.24
CA LYS A 30 -1.58 -15.01 8.49
C LYS A 30 -2.15 -14.26 9.70
N ASP A 31 -1.33 -13.91 10.66
CA ASP A 31 -1.76 -13.22 11.88
C ASP A 31 -1.65 -11.69 11.75
N ALA A 32 -1.01 -11.20 10.68
CA ALA A 32 -0.74 -9.79 10.47
C ALA A 32 -1.97 -9.00 10.02
N LYS A 33 -2.04 -7.75 10.48
CA LYS A 33 -3.02 -6.74 10.07
C LYS A 33 -2.33 -5.60 9.32
N ILE A 34 -2.74 -5.35 8.09
CA ILE A 34 -2.16 -4.32 7.23
C ILE A 34 -3.22 -3.31 6.81
N THR A 35 -2.95 -2.03 7.00
CA THR A 35 -3.78 -0.95 6.45
C THR A 35 -3.20 -0.48 5.12
N VAL A 36 -4.03 -0.46 4.09
CA VAL A 36 -3.72 0.11 2.77
C VAL A 36 -4.57 1.36 2.56
N ILE A 37 -3.90 2.48 2.35
CA ILE A 37 -4.56 3.77 2.12
C ILE A 37 -4.42 4.12 0.64
N GLY A 38 -5.55 4.11 -0.07
CA GLY A 38 -5.67 4.13 -1.52
C GLY A 38 -5.93 2.75 -2.10
N CYS A 39 -7.02 2.60 -2.87
CA CYS A 39 -7.41 1.37 -3.57
C CYS A 39 -7.34 1.55 -5.11
N GLY A 40 -6.50 2.48 -5.57
CA GLY A 40 -6.32 2.82 -6.97
C GLY A 40 -5.34 1.90 -7.72
N GLY A 41 -4.45 2.48 -8.54
CA GLY A 41 -3.51 1.71 -9.38
C GLY A 41 -2.46 0.94 -8.59
N ILE A 42 -1.81 1.59 -7.63
CA ILE A 42 -0.84 0.95 -6.73
C ILE A 42 -1.60 0.07 -5.73
N GLY A 43 -2.55 0.66 -4.99
CA GLY A 43 -3.24 -0.03 -3.90
C GLY A 43 -4.04 -1.24 -4.34
N GLY A 44 -4.69 -1.21 -5.50
CA GLY A 44 -5.41 -2.38 -6.02
C GLY A 44 -4.51 -3.60 -6.18
N GLU A 45 -3.33 -3.43 -6.77
CA GLU A 45 -2.37 -4.51 -6.93
C GLU A 45 -1.74 -4.94 -5.60
N THR A 46 -1.39 -3.97 -4.74
CA THR A 46 -0.88 -4.25 -3.38
C THR A 46 -1.86 -5.12 -2.60
N ILE A 47 -3.14 -4.73 -2.58
CA ILE A 47 -4.22 -5.45 -1.89
C ILE A 47 -4.39 -6.85 -2.48
N GLU A 48 -4.40 -6.98 -3.81
CA GLU A 48 -4.52 -8.27 -4.48
C GLU A 48 -3.38 -9.21 -4.10
N MET A 49 -2.13 -8.74 -4.15
CA MET A 49 -0.96 -9.56 -3.80
C MET A 49 -0.95 -9.96 -2.33
N LEU A 50 -1.27 -9.04 -1.41
CA LEU A 50 -1.37 -9.36 0.01
C LEU A 50 -2.43 -10.43 0.28
N ALA A 51 -3.61 -10.32 -0.35
CA ALA A 51 -4.68 -11.32 -0.23
C ALA A 51 -4.25 -12.69 -0.78
N ARG A 52 -3.60 -12.74 -1.94
CA ARG A 52 -3.10 -13.98 -2.56
C ARG A 52 -2.00 -14.64 -1.74
N MET A 53 -1.13 -13.86 -1.12
CA MET A 53 -0.08 -14.35 -0.22
C MET A 53 -0.61 -14.78 1.15
N GLY A 54 -1.86 -14.46 1.48
CA GLY A 54 -2.54 -14.94 2.68
C GLY A 54 -2.30 -14.07 3.93
N VAL A 55 -2.32 -12.74 3.79
CA VAL A 55 -2.39 -11.83 4.93
C VAL A 55 -3.63 -12.11 5.78
N GLY A 56 -3.54 -11.90 7.09
CA GLY A 56 -4.66 -12.20 7.99
C GLY A 56 -5.79 -11.20 7.96
N GLU A 57 -5.45 -9.89 7.99
CA GLU A 57 -6.44 -8.82 8.03
C GLU A 57 -5.99 -7.63 7.18
N LEU A 58 -6.93 -7.07 6.42
CA LEU A 58 -6.76 -5.86 5.63
C LEU A 58 -7.74 -4.77 6.09
N VAL A 59 -7.23 -3.58 6.29
CA VAL A 59 -8.01 -2.35 6.42
C VAL A 59 -7.79 -1.54 5.15
N LEU A 60 -8.87 -1.31 4.40
CA LEU A 60 -8.85 -0.66 3.10
C LEU A 60 -9.52 0.71 3.20
N VAL A 61 -8.81 1.76 2.80
CA VAL A 61 -9.32 3.13 2.90
C VAL A 61 -9.18 3.82 1.56
N ASP A 62 -10.29 4.29 1.01
CA ASP A 62 -10.34 5.09 -0.23
C ASP A 62 -11.65 5.87 -0.27
N GLU A 63 -11.62 7.15 -0.61
CA GLU A 63 -12.82 8.00 -0.70
C GLU A 63 -13.49 7.99 -2.08
N ASP A 64 -12.77 7.50 -3.09
CA ASP A 64 -13.16 7.61 -4.49
C ASP A 64 -14.12 6.52 -4.98
N VAL A 65 -14.73 6.81 -6.13
CA VAL A 65 -15.40 5.82 -6.97
C VAL A 65 -14.55 5.52 -8.21
N PHE A 66 -14.81 4.37 -8.84
CA PHE A 66 -14.17 4.04 -10.13
C PHE A 66 -14.71 4.91 -11.26
N ASP A 67 -13.79 5.35 -12.13
CA ASP A 67 -14.04 6.14 -13.33
C ASP A 67 -13.47 5.46 -14.58
N TRP A 68 -13.97 5.80 -15.76
CA TRP A 68 -13.49 5.28 -17.05
C TRP A 68 -11.98 5.43 -17.24
N SER A 69 -11.40 6.52 -16.77
CA SER A 69 -9.96 6.80 -16.85
C SER A 69 -9.12 5.85 -15.97
N ASN A 70 -9.73 5.09 -15.08
CA ASN A 70 -9.05 4.16 -14.19
C ASN A 70 -8.78 2.80 -14.85
N LEU A 71 -9.57 2.42 -15.85
CA LEU A 71 -9.52 1.11 -16.49
C LEU A 71 -8.17 0.76 -17.10
N ASN A 72 -7.35 1.74 -17.43
CA ASN A 72 -6.03 1.51 -18.03
C ASN A 72 -4.97 0.98 -17.06
N ARG A 73 -5.20 1.10 -15.72
CA ARG A 73 -4.15 0.81 -14.72
C ARG A 73 -4.63 0.30 -13.36
N GLN A 74 -5.91 0.42 -13.03
CA GLN A 74 -6.43 -0.01 -11.73
C GLN A 74 -7.00 -1.42 -11.84
N THR A 75 -6.30 -2.40 -11.27
CA THR A 75 -6.56 -3.84 -11.42
C THR A 75 -7.99 -4.25 -11.04
N PHE A 76 -8.57 -3.58 -10.03
CA PHE A 76 -9.93 -3.89 -9.59
C PHE A 76 -11.02 -3.24 -10.44
N ALA A 77 -10.68 -2.26 -11.27
CA ALA A 77 -11.64 -1.55 -12.11
C ALA A 77 -12.08 -2.40 -13.30
N THR A 78 -13.35 -2.62 -13.43
CA THR A 78 -13.99 -3.15 -14.66
C THR A 78 -15.08 -2.21 -15.12
N VAL A 79 -15.57 -2.40 -16.35
CA VAL A 79 -16.68 -1.58 -16.90
C VAL A 79 -17.92 -1.61 -15.99
N ASN A 80 -18.14 -2.73 -15.29
CA ASN A 80 -19.29 -2.91 -14.41
C ASN A 80 -19.12 -2.22 -13.05
N ASP A 81 -17.89 -1.81 -12.70
CA ASP A 81 -17.57 -1.21 -11.40
C ASP A 81 -17.56 0.34 -11.48
N ILE A 82 -17.76 0.92 -12.67
CA ILE A 82 -17.77 2.39 -12.86
C ILE A 82 -18.88 3.03 -12.01
N GLY A 83 -18.48 4.04 -11.20
CA GLY A 83 -19.34 4.73 -10.25
C GLY A 83 -19.49 4.04 -8.90
N LEU A 84 -18.90 2.85 -8.70
CA LEU A 84 -18.89 2.15 -7.42
C LEU A 84 -17.68 2.55 -6.58
N GLU A 85 -17.83 2.50 -5.26
CA GLU A 85 -16.78 2.85 -4.28
C GLU A 85 -15.58 1.90 -4.38
N LYS A 86 -14.36 2.47 -4.53
CA LYS A 86 -13.13 1.68 -4.71
C LYS A 86 -12.86 0.76 -3.52
N SER A 87 -13.04 1.25 -2.29
CA SER A 87 -12.82 0.46 -1.07
C SER A 87 -13.77 -0.73 -0.96
N GLU A 88 -15.04 -0.56 -1.36
CA GLU A 88 -16.04 -1.63 -1.32
C GLU A 88 -15.75 -2.71 -2.38
N ILE A 89 -15.43 -2.30 -3.61
CA ILE A 89 -15.04 -3.23 -4.67
C ILE A 89 -13.75 -3.97 -4.30
N ALA A 90 -12.76 -3.29 -3.74
CA ALA A 90 -11.53 -3.92 -3.27
C ALA A 90 -11.83 -5.02 -2.23
N LYS A 91 -12.71 -4.75 -1.26
CA LYS A 91 -13.16 -5.76 -0.29
C LYS A 91 -13.79 -6.97 -0.97
N GLN A 92 -14.74 -6.76 -1.88
CA GLN A 92 -15.41 -7.85 -2.61
C GLN A 92 -14.41 -8.69 -3.42
N LYS A 93 -13.40 -8.05 -4.03
CA LYS A 93 -12.32 -8.76 -4.74
C LYS A 93 -11.48 -9.61 -3.79
N VAL A 94 -11.05 -9.05 -2.65
CA VAL A 94 -10.30 -9.82 -1.64
C VAL A 94 -11.09 -11.03 -1.17
N GLU A 95 -12.36 -10.86 -0.79
CA GLU A 95 -13.23 -11.95 -0.33
C GLU A 95 -13.41 -13.05 -1.39
N SER A 96 -13.39 -12.66 -2.68
CA SER A 96 -13.46 -13.61 -3.79
C SER A 96 -12.13 -14.33 -4.06
N ILE A 97 -11.00 -13.70 -3.80
CA ILE A 97 -9.64 -14.25 -3.97
C ILE A 97 -9.29 -15.18 -2.82
N ASN A 98 -9.46 -14.70 -1.59
CA ASN A 98 -9.07 -15.42 -0.39
C ASN A 98 -10.07 -15.20 0.75
N PRO A 99 -11.03 -16.12 0.98
CA PRO A 99 -12.06 -15.97 1.99
C PRO A 99 -11.55 -16.07 3.44
N TYR A 100 -10.27 -16.34 3.64
CA TYR A 100 -9.64 -16.39 4.97
C TYR A 100 -9.05 -15.05 5.40
N VAL A 101 -8.99 -14.06 4.51
CA VAL A 101 -8.58 -12.69 4.84
C VAL A 101 -9.77 -11.94 5.43
N LYS A 102 -9.60 -11.37 6.61
CA LYS A 102 -10.58 -10.44 7.17
C LYS A 102 -10.41 -9.08 6.50
N VAL A 103 -11.51 -8.46 6.09
CA VAL A 103 -11.46 -7.16 5.43
C VAL A 103 -12.42 -6.17 6.08
N SER A 104 -11.87 -5.03 6.48
CA SER A 104 -12.64 -3.83 6.83
C SER A 104 -12.36 -2.76 5.78
N ASN A 105 -13.41 -2.11 5.26
CA ASN A 105 -13.27 -1.03 4.29
C ASN A 105 -13.92 0.26 4.80
N PHE A 106 -13.33 1.39 4.44
CA PHE A 106 -13.77 2.73 4.79
C PHE A 106 -13.76 3.62 3.56
N THR A 107 -14.93 4.11 3.16
CA THR A 107 -15.08 5.11 2.09
C THR A 107 -14.96 6.49 2.71
N LYS A 108 -13.71 6.91 2.97
CA LYS A 108 -13.39 8.15 3.68
C LYS A 108 -12.13 8.80 3.14
N HIS A 109 -12.13 10.14 3.11
CA HIS A 109 -10.90 10.92 3.07
C HIS A 109 -10.11 10.73 4.37
N VAL A 110 -8.79 10.51 4.26
CA VAL A 110 -7.92 10.39 5.44
C VAL A 110 -7.37 11.77 5.80
N ASP A 111 -7.64 12.19 7.03
CA ASP A 111 -7.23 13.46 7.58
C ASP A 111 -6.76 13.35 9.04
N LEU A 112 -6.41 14.49 9.66
CA LEU A 112 -5.94 14.56 11.05
C LEU A 112 -6.96 14.07 12.09
N THR A 113 -8.25 14.05 11.75
CA THR A 113 -9.32 13.68 12.67
C THR A 113 -9.59 12.19 12.74
N ASN A 114 -9.23 11.45 11.68
CA ASN A 114 -9.57 10.03 11.54
C ASN A 114 -8.38 9.10 11.34
N VAL A 115 -7.21 9.61 10.96
CA VAL A 115 -6.01 8.78 10.68
C VAL A 115 -5.67 7.85 11.85
N ASP A 116 -5.90 8.32 13.06
CA ASP A 116 -5.60 7.60 14.30
C ASP A 116 -6.38 6.28 14.38
N GLU A 117 -7.70 6.33 14.22
CA GLU A 117 -8.56 5.14 14.25
C GLU A 117 -8.29 4.14 13.12
N LEU A 118 -7.81 4.63 11.98
CA LEU A 118 -7.59 3.83 10.78
C LEU A 118 -6.31 3.00 10.84
N ILE A 119 -5.26 3.48 11.55
CA ILE A 119 -3.93 2.84 11.49
C ILE A 119 -3.40 2.30 12.82
N ARG A 120 -3.92 2.75 13.98
CA ARG A 120 -3.31 2.48 15.30
C ARG A 120 -3.05 1.01 15.62
N ASP A 121 -3.90 0.12 15.12
CA ASP A 121 -3.84 -1.32 15.43
C ASP A 121 -3.24 -2.14 14.28
N SER A 122 -2.54 -1.49 13.34
CA SER A 122 -1.93 -2.13 12.19
C SER A 122 -0.47 -2.52 12.47
N ASP A 123 -0.04 -3.65 11.95
CA ASP A 123 1.37 -4.05 11.94
C ASP A 123 2.16 -3.30 10.87
N ILE A 124 1.49 -2.88 9.78
CA ILE A 124 2.07 -2.10 8.68
C ILE A 124 1.01 -1.15 8.12
N VAL A 125 1.44 0.02 7.69
CA VAL A 125 0.65 0.95 6.87
C VAL A 125 1.30 1.08 5.50
N ILE A 126 0.50 0.94 4.43
CA ILE A 126 0.94 1.08 3.05
C ILE A 126 0.29 2.32 2.43
N ASP A 127 1.13 3.15 1.81
CA ASP A 127 0.79 4.38 1.13
C ASP A 127 0.64 4.14 -0.38
N ALA A 128 -0.59 3.99 -0.83
CA ALA A 128 -0.95 3.94 -2.24
C ALA A 128 -1.67 5.22 -2.71
N LEU A 129 -1.32 6.35 -2.08
CA LEU A 129 -1.91 7.67 -2.30
C LEU A 129 -1.29 8.40 -3.50
N ASP A 130 -1.99 9.38 -4.01
CA ASP A 130 -1.54 10.27 -5.08
C ASP A 130 -1.30 11.73 -4.63
N ASN A 131 -1.50 12.02 -3.34
CA ASN A 131 -1.35 13.36 -2.80
C ASN A 131 -0.39 13.42 -1.60
N ILE A 132 0.44 14.47 -1.56
CA ILE A 132 1.49 14.66 -0.55
C ILE A 132 0.91 14.97 0.82
N THR A 133 -0.20 15.69 0.90
CA THR A 133 -0.81 16.11 2.16
C THR A 133 -1.20 14.91 3.01
N THR A 134 -1.97 13.99 2.46
CA THR A 134 -2.38 12.77 3.16
C THR A 134 -1.19 11.87 3.50
N ARG A 135 -0.19 11.78 2.60
CA ARG A 135 1.06 11.06 2.87
C ARG A 135 1.78 11.57 4.12
N VAL A 136 1.91 12.89 4.26
CA VAL A 136 2.54 13.50 5.44
C VAL A 136 1.75 13.19 6.71
N ILE A 137 0.43 13.32 6.67
CA ILE A 137 -0.44 13.01 7.80
C ILE A 137 -0.24 11.56 8.25
N VAL A 138 -0.35 10.63 7.31
CA VAL A 138 -0.25 9.18 7.59
C VAL A 138 1.16 8.80 8.06
N SER A 139 2.21 9.28 7.37
CA SER A 139 3.58 8.93 7.72
C SER A 139 3.99 9.43 9.10
N ARG A 140 3.55 10.63 9.50
CA ARG A 140 3.76 11.15 10.86
C ARG A 140 3.08 10.29 11.90
N LYS A 141 1.82 9.92 11.66
CA LYS A 141 1.05 9.12 12.60
C LYS A 141 1.60 7.69 12.71
N ALA A 142 1.98 7.08 11.60
CA ALA A 142 2.66 5.77 11.60
C ALA A 142 3.98 5.81 12.39
N ARG A 143 4.78 6.87 12.23
CA ARG A 143 6.02 7.08 13.00
C ARG A 143 5.75 7.23 14.50
N GLU A 144 4.70 7.98 14.89
CA GLU A 144 4.27 8.14 16.29
C GLU A 144 3.95 6.79 16.94
N TYR A 145 3.22 5.93 16.23
CA TYR A 145 2.88 4.58 16.68
C TYR A 145 3.99 3.54 16.47
N LYS A 146 5.12 3.94 15.87
CA LYS A 146 6.23 3.04 15.50
C LYS A 146 5.80 1.92 14.54
N ILE A 147 4.80 2.19 13.72
CA ILE A 147 4.31 1.29 12.67
C ILE A 147 5.17 1.52 11.42
N PRO A 148 5.72 0.48 10.77
CA PRO A 148 6.37 0.59 9.48
C PRO A 148 5.42 1.22 8.44
N PHE A 149 5.92 2.23 7.73
CA PHE A 149 5.21 2.92 6.66
C PHE A 149 5.88 2.60 5.32
N ILE A 150 5.20 1.86 4.45
CA ILE A 150 5.68 1.53 3.11
C ILE A 150 5.16 2.59 2.16
N HIS A 151 6.07 3.19 1.40
CA HIS A 151 5.77 4.24 0.44
C HIS A 151 6.12 3.80 -0.97
N GLY A 152 5.14 3.89 -1.85
CA GLY A 152 5.29 3.74 -3.29
C GLY A 152 4.81 4.99 -4.04
N ALA A 153 5.50 5.34 -5.11
CA ALA A 153 5.08 6.42 -5.99
C ALA A 153 5.46 6.16 -7.44
N ILE A 154 4.73 6.79 -8.35
CA ILE A 154 4.96 6.70 -9.79
C ILE A 154 4.90 8.07 -10.46
N HIS A 155 5.61 8.17 -11.59
CA HIS A 155 5.42 9.24 -12.56
C HIS A 155 5.67 8.70 -13.97
N GLY A 156 4.62 8.52 -14.75
CA GLY A 156 4.70 7.94 -16.10
C GLY A 156 5.15 6.48 -16.06
N THR A 157 6.40 6.24 -16.43
CA THR A 157 7.06 4.93 -16.42
C THR A 157 8.05 4.76 -15.28
N LEU A 158 8.30 5.85 -14.54
CA LEU A 158 9.16 5.86 -13.37
C LEU A 158 8.39 5.37 -12.15
N GLY A 159 9.06 4.58 -11.32
CA GLY A 159 8.53 4.10 -10.05
C GLY A 159 9.57 4.13 -8.95
N GLN A 160 9.10 4.27 -7.72
CA GLN A 160 9.96 4.22 -6.53
C GLN A 160 9.24 3.55 -5.37
N VAL A 161 10.02 2.85 -4.51
CA VAL A 161 9.50 2.25 -3.27
C VAL A 161 10.56 2.28 -2.17
N THR A 162 10.14 2.59 -0.95
CA THR A 162 10.95 2.53 0.26
C THR A 162 10.10 2.30 1.50
N VAL A 163 10.75 1.94 2.62
CA VAL A 163 10.11 1.72 3.91
C VAL A 163 10.63 2.72 4.93
N PHE A 164 9.74 3.40 5.62
CA PHE A 164 10.06 4.28 6.74
C PHE A 164 9.79 3.55 8.06
N LEU A 165 10.81 3.48 8.90
CA LEU A 165 10.71 2.99 10.27
C LEU A 165 10.84 4.17 11.25
N SER A 166 10.45 3.97 12.50
CA SER A 166 10.52 5.03 13.52
C SER A 166 11.94 5.55 13.79
N ASN A 167 12.96 4.75 13.48
CA ASN A 167 14.39 5.06 13.67
C ASN A 167 15.14 5.39 12.38
N THR A 168 14.46 5.53 11.25
CA THR A 168 15.07 5.99 9.97
C THR A 168 14.77 7.47 9.72
N LYS A 169 15.28 8.06 8.63
CA LYS A 169 14.78 9.35 8.16
C LYS A 169 13.25 9.29 8.05
N SER A 170 12.56 10.39 8.37
CA SER A 170 11.13 10.52 8.10
C SER A 170 10.84 10.74 6.62
N TYR A 171 9.58 10.61 6.23
CA TYR A 171 9.13 10.93 4.87
C TYR A 171 9.48 12.38 4.48
N GLU A 172 9.22 13.31 5.40
CA GLU A 172 9.49 14.73 5.18
C GLU A 172 10.97 15.06 5.12
N GLU A 173 11.81 14.41 5.95
CA GLU A 173 13.27 14.57 5.89
C GLU A 173 13.86 14.05 4.58
N MET A 174 13.38 12.90 4.12
CA MET A 174 13.89 12.27 2.90
C MET A 174 13.56 13.09 1.64
N PHE A 175 12.33 13.63 1.57
CA PHE A 175 11.88 14.40 0.41
C PHE A 175 11.98 15.92 0.60
N ASN A 176 12.64 16.38 1.70
CA ASN A 176 12.87 17.79 2.02
C ASN A 176 11.58 18.63 1.91
N LEU A 177 10.48 18.16 2.54
CA LEU A 177 9.19 18.81 2.44
C LEU A 177 9.09 20.07 3.31
N PRO A 178 8.34 21.11 2.88
CA PRO A 178 8.21 22.38 3.61
C PRO A 178 7.50 22.26 4.96
N SER A 179 6.84 21.14 5.23
CA SER A 179 6.19 20.83 6.51
C SER A 179 7.15 20.30 7.57
N LEU A 180 8.39 19.97 7.20
CA LEU A 180 9.37 19.41 8.13
C LEU A 180 9.58 20.32 9.35
N GLY A 181 9.37 19.76 10.54
CA GLY A 181 9.52 20.46 11.82
C GLY A 181 8.41 21.45 12.16
N LYS A 182 7.35 21.57 11.34
CA LYS A 182 6.19 22.41 11.58
C LYS A 182 4.99 21.60 12.09
N GLU A 183 4.06 22.26 12.79
CA GLU A 183 2.73 21.71 13.03
C GLU A 183 1.92 21.62 11.72
N LEU A 184 1.05 20.63 11.61
CA LEU A 184 0.14 20.47 10.46
C LEU A 184 -1.07 21.40 10.61
N SER A 185 -0.81 22.73 10.65
CA SER A 185 -1.85 23.75 10.59
C SER A 185 -2.47 23.83 9.18
N ASP A 186 -3.61 24.52 9.04
CA ASP A 186 -4.25 24.75 7.76
C ASP A 186 -3.32 25.41 6.74
N GLU A 187 -2.43 26.31 7.19
CA GLU A 187 -1.41 26.95 6.36
C GLU A 187 -0.39 25.92 5.85
N THR A 188 0.15 25.09 6.75
CA THR A 188 1.13 24.04 6.38
C THR A 188 0.52 23.02 5.43
N LEU A 189 -0.74 22.63 5.66
CA LEU A 189 -1.46 21.71 4.77
C LEU A 189 -1.74 22.35 3.40
N SER A 190 -2.01 23.65 3.36
CA SER A 190 -2.17 24.41 2.11
C SER A 190 -0.87 24.46 1.30
N ASP A 191 0.27 24.67 1.97
CA ASP A 191 1.60 24.66 1.34
C ASP A 191 1.89 23.29 0.69
N LEU A 192 1.54 22.18 1.38
CA LEU A 192 1.72 20.84 0.85
C LEU A 192 0.83 20.56 -0.36
N LYS A 193 -0.42 21.04 -0.37
CA LYS A 193 -1.32 20.94 -1.53
C LYS A 193 -0.75 21.65 -2.77
N GLY A 194 -0.03 22.74 -2.57
CA GLY A 194 0.60 23.50 -3.65
C GLY A 194 1.74 22.76 -4.38
N ILE A 195 2.35 21.75 -3.74
CA ILE A 195 3.46 20.96 -4.34
C ILE A 195 2.91 19.94 -5.34
N SER A 196 1.74 19.38 -5.09
CA SER A 196 1.13 18.32 -5.90
C SER A 196 0.16 18.93 -6.93
N SER A 197 0.63 19.23 -8.12
CA SER A 197 -0.22 19.75 -9.20
C SER A 197 -0.72 18.63 -10.12
N GLY A 198 -1.95 18.17 -9.87
CA GLY A 198 -2.66 17.22 -10.76
C GLY A 198 -2.29 15.75 -10.58
N THR A 199 -3.07 14.89 -11.21
CA THR A 199 -2.83 13.44 -11.23
C THR A 199 -1.63 13.12 -12.13
N PRO A 200 -0.60 12.41 -11.66
CA PRO A 200 0.56 12.08 -12.48
C PRO A 200 0.15 11.17 -13.64
N PRO A 201 0.80 11.31 -14.81
CA PRO A 201 0.63 10.34 -15.89
C PRO A 201 1.01 8.94 -15.39
N ALA A 202 0.39 7.91 -15.95
CA ALA A 202 0.66 6.53 -15.56
C ALA A 202 0.51 5.58 -16.75
N LEU A 203 1.56 4.81 -17.02
CA LEU A 203 1.49 3.63 -17.86
C LEU A 203 1.02 2.46 -16.99
N GLY A 204 0.03 1.67 -17.44
CA GLY A 204 -0.63 0.63 -16.64
C GLY A 204 0.29 -0.28 -15.81
N PRO A 205 1.36 -0.87 -16.37
CA PRO A 205 2.29 -1.71 -15.60
C PRO A 205 3.02 -1.01 -14.46
N THR A 206 3.22 0.33 -14.53
CA THR A 206 4.05 1.04 -13.55
C THR A 206 3.45 0.99 -12.13
N PRO A 207 2.19 1.40 -11.89
CA PRO A 207 1.60 1.29 -10.55
C PRO A 207 1.45 -0.17 -10.10
N ASN A 208 1.17 -1.08 -11.02
CA ASN A 208 1.00 -2.50 -10.66
C ASN A 208 2.33 -3.11 -10.18
N LEU A 209 3.46 -2.76 -10.81
CA LEU A 209 4.77 -3.20 -10.33
C LEU A 209 5.08 -2.62 -8.94
N ILE A 210 4.78 -1.35 -8.69
CA ILE A 210 4.94 -0.76 -7.35
C ILE A 210 4.07 -1.51 -6.34
N GLY A 211 2.82 -1.83 -6.66
CA GLY A 211 1.96 -2.62 -5.77
C GLY A 211 2.54 -3.99 -5.42
N CYS A 212 3.11 -4.69 -6.40
CA CYS A 212 3.84 -5.95 -6.16
C CYS A 212 5.05 -5.76 -5.22
N LEU A 213 5.80 -4.67 -5.40
CA LEU A 213 6.98 -4.36 -4.58
C LEU A 213 6.58 -3.99 -3.15
N GLU A 214 5.54 -3.16 -2.94
CA GLU A 214 5.01 -2.83 -1.62
C GLU A 214 4.53 -4.08 -0.87
N ALA A 215 3.75 -4.94 -1.52
CA ALA A 215 3.32 -6.20 -0.94
C ALA A 215 4.51 -7.10 -0.57
N THR A 216 5.58 -7.08 -1.38
CA THR A 216 6.82 -7.82 -1.10
C THR A 216 7.56 -7.24 0.10
N GLU A 217 7.67 -5.90 0.22
CA GLU A 217 8.26 -5.25 1.39
C GLU A 217 7.46 -5.57 2.66
N ALA A 218 6.12 -5.51 2.60
CA ALA A 218 5.26 -5.90 3.72
C ALA A 218 5.50 -7.36 4.15
N PHE A 219 5.57 -8.26 3.19
CA PHE A 219 5.86 -9.67 3.45
C PHE A 219 7.23 -9.86 4.13
N LYS A 220 8.27 -9.17 3.65
CA LYS A 220 9.61 -9.23 4.25
C LYS A 220 9.63 -8.72 5.69
N ILE A 221 8.93 -7.61 5.97
CA ILE A 221 8.85 -7.04 7.32
C ILE A 221 8.21 -8.03 8.29
N ILE A 222 7.06 -8.59 7.95
CA ILE A 222 6.29 -9.50 8.82
C ILE A 222 6.99 -10.84 9.01
N THR A 223 7.53 -11.40 7.95
CA THR A 223 8.17 -12.73 8.00
C THR A 223 9.60 -12.70 8.51
N GLY A 224 10.27 -11.56 8.39
CA GLY A 224 11.71 -11.43 8.65
C GLY A 224 12.58 -11.99 7.52
N MET A 225 12.00 -12.30 6.36
CA MET A 225 12.73 -12.82 5.20
C MET A 225 13.38 -11.71 4.39
N GLY A 226 14.52 -12.02 3.81
CA GLY A 226 15.19 -11.12 2.87
C GLY A 226 15.70 -9.83 3.52
N LYS A 227 15.87 -8.79 2.68
CA LYS A 227 16.36 -7.48 3.12
C LYS A 227 15.35 -6.41 2.72
N VAL A 228 14.83 -5.69 3.71
CA VAL A 228 13.91 -4.56 3.51
C VAL A 228 14.69 -3.35 2.98
N THR A 229 14.10 -2.65 2.01
CA THR A 229 14.63 -1.38 1.50
C THR A 229 14.15 -0.25 2.40
N VAL A 230 14.99 0.18 3.34
CA VAL A 230 14.63 1.21 4.33
C VAL A 230 15.27 2.55 4.05
N ALA A 231 14.54 3.63 4.32
CA ALA A 231 15.03 5.00 4.22
C ALA A 231 16.37 5.19 5.00
N PRO A 232 17.36 5.91 4.44
CA PRO A 232 17.30 6.75 3.25
C PRO A 232 17.45 6.03 1.90
N LYS A 233 17.52 4.69 1.88
CA LYS A 233 17.59 3.92 0.63
C LYS A 233 16.21 3.80 -0.01
N ILE A 234 16.18 3.92 -1.33
CA ILE A 234 14.97 3.83 -2.15
C ILE A 234 15.27 2.99 -3.39
N LEU A 235 14.39 2.06 -3.71
CA LEU A 235 14.42 1.38 -4.99
C LEU A 235 13.75 2.27 -6.02
N THR A 236 14.43 2.52 -7.15
CA THR A 236 13.91 3.28 -8.30
C THR A 236 14.01 2.45 -9.57
N PHE A 237 13.16 2.76 -10.55
CA PHE A 237 13.21 2.17 -11.89
C PHE A 237 12.50 3.04 -12.93
N ASP A 238 12.86 2.81 -14.21
CA ASP A 238 12.11 3.24 -15.38
C ASP A 238 11.74 2.00 -16.21
N LEU A 239 10.44 1.74 -16.40
CA LEU A 239 9.98 0.56 -17.17
C LEU A 239 10.34 0.59 -18.66
N LEU A 240 10.71 1.74 -19.20
CA LEU A 240 11.23 1.83 -20.56
C LEU A 240 12.74 1.55 -20.64
N ASN A 241 13.41 1.39 -19.50
CA ASN A 241 14.81 1.05 -19.39
C ASN A 241 15.05 0.06 -18.25
N PHE A 242 14.95 -1.23 -18.49
CA PHE A 242 15.14 -2.26 -17.45
C PHE A 242 16.54 -2.28 -16.81
N GLY A 243 17.53 -1.59 -17.40
CA GLY A 243 18.83 -1.38 -16.77
C GLY A 243 18.83 -0.34 -15.64
N SER A 244 17.72 0.38 -15.43
CA SER A 244 17.57 1.44 -14.41
C SER A 244 17.14 0.97 -13.03
N PHE A 245 16.90 -0.34 -12.84
CA PHE A 245 16.54 -0.85 -11.51
C PHE A 245 17.74 -0.73 -10.58
N GLU A 246 17.66 0.19 -9.63
CA GLU A 246 18.72 0.46 -8.68
C GLU A 246 18.21 0.84 -7.29
N ILE A 247 19.09 0.71 -6.29
CA ILE A 247 18.84 1.20 -4.93
C ILE A 247 19.75 2.39 -4.72
N GLU A 248 19.15 3.56 -4.60
CA GLU A 248 19.82 4.82 -4.32
C GLU A 248 19.75 5.15 -2.82
N GLU A 249 20.60 6.07 -2.37
CA GLU A 249 20.55 6.64 -1.03
C GLU A 249 20.34 8.17 -1.16
N LEU A 250 19.17 8.67 -0.65
CA LEU A 250 18.76 10.08 -0.71
C LEU A 250 19.10 10.85 0.57
#